data_cf8505ebb611ba76df01dd220fd87a77
#
_entry.id   cf8505ebb611ba76df01dd220fd87a77
#
_cell.length_a   1.000
_cell.length_b   1.000
_cell.length_c   1.000
_cell.angle_alpha   90.00
_cell.angle_beta   90.00
_cell.angle_gamma   90.00
#
_symmetry.space_group_name_H-M   'P 1'
#
loop_
_entity.id
_entity.type
_entity.pdbx_description
1 polymer ?
#
loop_
_entity_poly.entity_id
_entity_poly.type
_entity_poly.pdbx_seq_one_letter_code
_entity_poly.pdbx_strand_id
1 'polypeptide(L)'
;MKNFLKLIFISLIVVSCNKDYNTIGLNLIDDEPFNTSLEEVPVKVTMRKIPSYVANSLTTFQLGEYHDNIYGKSSASFLTQIAFEDPSLDFGEFSQSSEDSGSDDNIAVIPENEKVKKVFLDIPFFNNVDDDDNDGVINIYDVDSSDPYSDSDGDGVADVVETSNGQDPLNQDTDGDGILDGDDTESINPNAGRTLYELDSLLGNSQATFRLKVSELEYFLRPYDPDANFEKFQKYYSNNTIAQDFAGTVLFDDQISINSNELVFYQEDDPDTEDDDESEIVKERLTPRIRVELNNDFFQSKIVDKEGSEETSNIDNFKLFFKGLIIETYDFSDPLMMILNFDEAEVRVVYNYDKYDKKDTPDDISDDTIDSEESEFKLVFSGIKLNSFKKDAYPGYVYTSINDTVTNPKQVFLKGGDGIMAEIELFKDDNGDDVLEEIRSKPWLVNEANISLYIDKEMLSANGGIIEPSRLYLYDIKNKAPVIDYFVDNSSGPDQFQNKVVHGGLIQLDEDKNGLMYKIRISEHIKNVVRKDSTNLKLGLVVSSDINNTMNIEVENSDFMTFTPNSSAINPLGTVLIGPSPSPEKFEKRMRLNIFYTSRNDD
;
A
#
# COMPACT_ATOMS: atom_id res chain seq x y z
N MET A 1 -21.50 45.67 29.23
CA MET A 1 -22.23 44.51 29.76
C MET A 1 -22.67 43.52 28.71
N LYS A 2 -23.12 43.91 27.51
CA LYS A 2 -23.51 42.93 26.44
C LYS A 2 -22.36 42.13 25.84
N ASN A 3 -21.17 42.71 25.76
CA ASN A 3 -19.98 42.01 25.21
C ASN A 3 -19.28 41.12 26.24
N PHE A 4 -19.44 41.37 27.51
CA PHE A 4 -18.91 40.53 28.59
C PHE A 4 -19.71 39.21 28.75
N LEU A 5 -21.02 39.28 28.44
CA LEU A 5 -21.88 38.08 28.45
C LEU A 5 -21.62 37.16 27.24
N LYS A 6 -21.21 37.73 26.11
CA LYS A 6 -20.81 36.92 24.91
C LYS A 6 -19.49 36.18 25.12
N LEU A 7 -18.53 36.82 25.84
CA LEU A 7 -17.24 36.16 26.14
C LEU A 7 -17.42 34.99 27.13
N ILE A 8 -18.36 35.10 28.08
CA ILE A 8 -18.69 34.01 29.02
C ILE A 8 -19.41 32.87 28.31
N PHE A 9 -20.17 33.12 27.25
CA PHE A 9 -20.87 32.08 26.49
C PHE A 9 -19.95 31.34 25.53
N ILE A 10 -18.93 31.97 24.98
CA ILE A 10 -17.89 31.36 24.13
C ILE A 10 -16.91 30.56 24.99
N SER A 11 -16.59 30.98 26.22
CA SER A 11 -15.73 30.25 27.15
C SER A 11 -16.35 28.94 27.69
N LEU A 12 -17.67 28.75 27.52
CA LEU A 12 -18.36 27.51 27.96
C LEU A 12 -18.44 26.43 26.87
N ILE A 13 -18.01 26.72 25.64
CA ILE A 13 -18.06 25.74 24.52
C ILE A 13 -16.74 25.01 24.35
N VAL A 14 -15.64 25.46 24.96
CA VAL A 14 -14.30 24.83 24.81
C VAL A 14 -13.98 23.83 25.92
N VAL A 15 -14.94 23.41 26.73
CA VAL A 15 -14.82 22.21 27.57
C VAL A 15 -15.56 21.10 26.86
N SER A 16 -15.10 20.75 25.65
CA SER A 16 -15.48 19.53 24.98
C SER A 16 -14.75 18.36 25.63
N CYS A 17 -15.52 17.57 26.23
CA CYS A 17 -15.25 16.39 27.01
C CYS A 17 -14.35 15.36 26.30
N ASN A 18 -13.15 15.19 26.79
CA ASN A 18 -12.58 13.86 26.92
C ASN A 18 -13.35 13.11 28.03
N LYS A 19 -14.56 12.71 27.75
CA LYS A 19 -15.24 11.70 28.56
C LYS A 19 -15.12 10.37 27.83
N ASP A 20 -14.36 9.47 28.42
CA ASP A 20 -14.49 8.05 28.13
C ASP A 20 -15.99 7.71 27.96
N TYR A 21 -16.33 7.19 26.80
CA TYR A 21 -17.69 6.72 26.48
C TYR A 21 -18.20 5.63 27.44
N ASN A 22 -17.39 5.22 28.40
CA ASN A 22 -17.65 4.16 29.37
C ASN A 22 -18.48 4.58 30.60
N THR A 23 -18.92 5.86 30.71
CA THR A 23 -19.65 6.35 31.89
C THR A 23 -21.05 6.87 31.61
N ILE A 24 -21.64 6.59 30.44
CA ILE A 24 -23.02 6.96 30.16
C ILE A 24 -23.95 5.95 30.90
N GLY A 25 -24.47 6.38 32.04
CA GLY A 25 -25.48 5.66 32.80
C GLY A 25 -25.23 5.50 34.30
N LEU A 26 -24.06 5.87 34.82
CA LEU A 26 -23.64 5.60 36.20
C LEU A 26 -24.29 6.48 37.29
N ASN A 27 -25.08 7.52 36.97
CA ASN A 27 -25.60 8.44 37.99
C ASN A 27 -27.11 8.74 37.86
N LEU A 28 -27.93 7.78 37.44
CA LEU A 28 -29.34 8.03 37.22
C LEU A 28 -30.33 7.38 38.21
N ILE A 29 -29.87 6.56 39.18
CA ILE A 29 -30.76 5.92 40.14
C ILE A 29 -30.07 5.86 41.51
N ASP A 30 -30.65 6.51 42.51
CA ASP A 30 -30.14 6.60 43.88
C ASP A 30 -30.33 5.31 44.74
N ASP A 31 -31.06 4.31 44.26
CA ASP A 31 -31.15 2.96 44.82
C ASP A 31 -30.79 1.96 43.72
N GLU A 32 -29.49 1.68 43.58
CA GLU A 32 -28.99 0.79 42.50
C GLU A 32 -29.18 -0.69 42.89
N PRO A 33 -30.19 -1.39 42.32
CA PRO A 33 -30.32 -2.85 42.50
C PRO A 33 -29.23 -3.62 41.75
N PHE A 34 -28.32 -2.91 41.04
CA PHE A 34 -27.27 -3.49 40.20
C PHE A 34 -25.93 -2.78 40.41
N ASN A 35 -24.87 -3.57 40.54
CA ASN A 35 -23.49 -3.06 40.52
C ASN A 35 -22.87 -3.27 39.14
N THR A 36 -22.20 -2.22 38.64
CA THR A 36 -21.34 -2.33 37.48
C THR A 36 -19.89 -2.53 37.91
N SER A 37 -19.24 -3.55 37.43
CA SER A 37 -17.88 -3.92 37.84
C SER A 37 -17.04 -4.36 36.66
N LEU A 38 -15.73 -4.36 36.86
CA LEU A 38 -14.73 -4.87 35.92
C LEU A 38 -14.12 -6.16 36.46
N GLU A 39 -14.09 -7.18 35.64
CA GLU A 39 -13.29 -8.39 35.88
C GLU A 39 -12.16 -8.46 34.86
N GLU A 40 -10.94 -8.62 35.34
CA GLU A 40 -9.75 -8.88 34.56
C GLU A 40 -9.51 -10.37 34.40
N VAL A 41 -9.74 -10.89 33.22
CA VAL A 41 -9.68 -12.34 32.97
C VAL A 41 -8.35 -12.67 32.28
N PRO A 42 -7.63 -13.70 32.73
CA PRO A 42 -6.35 -14.08 32.14
C PRO A 42 -6.52 -14.60 30.70
N VAL A 43 -5.46 -14.43 29.94
CA VAL A 43 -5.31 -14.96 28.59
C VAL A 43 -3.98 -15.69 28.47
N LYS A 44 -3.94 -16.80 27.73
CA LYS A 44 -2.70 -17.45 27.34
C LYS A 44 -2.33 -17.02 25.92
N VAL A 45 -1.07 -16.66 25.73
CA VAL A 45 -0.56 -16.20 24.45
C VAL A 45 0.59 -17.08 24.01
N THR A 46 0.55 -17.52 22.74
CA THR A 46 1.65 -18.24 22.10
C THR A 46 1.99 -17.53 20.81
N MET A 47 3.24 -17.09 20.66
CA MET A 47 3.69 -16.52 19.39
C MET A 47 3.99 -17.62 18.38
N ARG A 48 3.68 -17.34 17.11
CA ARG A 48 3.91 -18.24 15.98
C ARG A 48 4.55 -17.48 14.83
N LYS A 49 5.61 -18.08 14.27
CA LYS A 49 6.11 -17.62 12.99
C LYS A 49 5.08 -17.95 11.90
N ILE A 50 4.70 -16.97 11.09
CA ILE A 50 3.88 -17.19 9.92
C ILE A 50 4.76 -17.87 8.85
N PRO A 51 4.37 -19.02 8.31
CA PRO A 51 5.09 -19.64 7.20
C PRO A 51 5.06 -18.75 5.95
N SER A 52 5.89 -19.06 4.95
CA SER A 52 5.78 -18.43 3.63
C SER A 52 4.36 -18.59 3.09
N TYR A 53 3.84 -17.54 2.46
CA TYR A 53 2.49 -17.49 1.91
C TYR A 53 2.52 -17.44 0.38
N VAL A 54 1.37 -17.69 -0.26
CA VAL A 54 1.21 -17.70 -1.71
C VAL A 54 1.28 -16.26 -2.24
N ALA A 55 2.44 -15.85 -2.74
CA ALA A 55 2.74 -14.46 -3.12
C ALA A 55 2.06 -14.00 -4.43
N ASN A 56 1.61 -14.93 -5.27
CA ASN A 56 0.82 -14.59 -6.48
C ASN A 56 -0.69 -14.45 -6.22
N SER A 57 -1.09 -14.41 -4.95
CA SER A 57 -2.47 -14.12 -4.52
C SER A 57 -2.55 -12.83 -3.69
N LEU A 58 -1.48 -12.02 -3.68
CA LEU A 58 -1.48 -10.71 -3.05
C LEU A 58 -2.38 -9.73 -3.81
N THR A 59 -2.96 -8.79 -3.08
CA THR A 59 -3.77 -7.70 -3.66
C THR A 59 -2.95 -6.46 -4.00
N THR A 60 -1.80 -6.32 -3.37
CA THR A 60 -0.83 -5.25 -3.62
C THR A 60 0.58 -5.79 -3.53
N PHE A 61 1.53 -5.15 -4.18
CA PHE A 61 2.90 -5.61 -4.27
C PHE A 61 3.89 -4.57 -3.76
N GLN A 62 4.98 -5.06 -3.20
CA GLN A 62 6.03 -4.27 -2.59
C GLN A 62 7.30 -4.27 -3.44
N LEU A 63 8.04 -3.17 -3.38
CA LEU A 63 9.37 -3.05 -3.96
C LEU A 63 10.24 -2.21 -3.00
N GLY A 64 11.41 -2.70 -2.65
CA GLY A 64 12.28 -1.92 -1.77
C GLY A 64 12.87 -2.70 -0.61
N GLU A 65 13.31 -1.94 0.37
CA GLU A 65 13.94 -2.45 1.59
C GLU A 65 13.33 -1.79 2.83
N TYR A 66 12.91 -2.59 3.78
CA TYR A 66 12.49 -2.13 5.11
C TYR A 66 13.43 -2.67 6.17
N HIS A 67 13.87 -1.80 7.06
CA HIS A 67 14.74 -2.16 8.16
C HIS A 67 14.21 -1.61 9.47
N ASP A 68 14.05 -2.47 10.45
CA ASP A 68 13.86 -2.07 11.84
C ASP A 68 14.81 -2.83 12.77
N ASN A 69 15.13 -2.22 13.90
CA ASN A 69 16.10 -2.77 14.83
C ASN A 69 15.57 -3.93 15.69
N ILE A 70 14.25 -4.22 15.63
CA ILE A 70 13.61 -5.31 16.37
C ILE A 70 13.62 -6.59 15.53
N TYR A 71 13.29 -6.48 14.24
CA TYR A 71 13.04 -7.64 13.36
C TYR A 71 14.10 -7.80 12.28
N GLY A 72 14.99 -6.79 12.11
CA GLY A 72 16.02 -6.79 11.09
C GLY A 72 15.53 -6.27 9.74
N LYS A 73 16.29 -6.59 8.70
CA LYS A 73 16.07 -6.15 7.34
C LYS A 73 15.16 -7.12 6.59
N SER A 74 14.28 -6.56 5.78
CA SER A 74 13.51 -7.29 4.76
C SER A 74 13.55 -6.53 3.45
N SER A 75 13.66 -7.23 2.32
CA SER A 75 13.61 -6.66 0.98
C SER A 75 12.59 -7.40 0.12
N ALA A 76 11.95 -6.66 -0.78
CA ALA A 76 10.96 -7.16 -1.72
C ALA A 76 11.42 -6.89 -3.16
N SER A 77 11.37 -7.91 -4.01
CA SER A 77 11.49 -7.83 -5.45
C SER A 77 10.16 -8.18 -6.09
N PHE A 78 9.89 -7.63 -7.27
CA PHE A 78 8.66 -7.87 -8.00
C PHE A 78 8.92 -8.59 -9.32
N LEU A 79 8.08 -9.57 -9.64
CA LEU A 79 8.14 -10.35 -10.87
C LEU A 79 6.75 -10.31 -11.53
N THR A 80 6.74 -10.13 -12.85
CA THR A 80 5.50 -10.04 -13.61
C THR A 80 5.65 -10.64 -15.00
N GLN A 81 4.57 -11.21 -15.51
CA GLN A 81 4.39 -11.40 -16.94
C GLN A 81 3.95 -10.09 -17.57
N ILE A 82 4.22 -9.94 -18.86
CA ILE A 82 3.77 -8.79 -19.65
C ILE A 82 3.05 -9.28 -20.91
N ALA A 83 2.18 -8.44 -21.43
CA ALA A 83 1.45 -8.70 -22.67
C ALA A 83 1.22 -7.39 -23.41
N PHE A 84 0.92 -7.46 -24.68
CA PHE A 84 0.42 -6.33 -25.43
C PHE A 84 -0.92 -5.87 -24.89
N GLU A 85 -1.17 -4.57 -24.91
CA GLU A 85 -2.48 -4.01 -24.60
C GLU A 85 -3.46 -4.32 -25.75
N ASP A 86 -3.02 -4.16 -26.99
CA ASP A 86 -3.77 -4.56 -28.19
C ASP A 86 -3.40 -6.01 -28.59
N PRO A 87 -4.38 -6.88 -28.87
CA PRO A 87 -4.12 -8.26 -29.27
C PRO A 87 -3.49 -8.42 -30.66
N SER A 88 -3.55 -7.43 -31.53
CA SER A 88 -2.86 -7.42 -32.83
C SER A 88 -1.57 -6.59 -32.74
N LEU A 89 -0.45 -7.22 -33.08
CA LEU A 89 0.83 -6.57 -33.10
C LEU A 89 1.23 -6.27 -34.55
N ASP A 90 0.70 -5.19 -35.07
CA ASP A 90 1.15 -4.60 -36.30
C ASP A 90 1.80 -3.25 -35.94
N PHE A 91 3.03 -3.03 -36.36
CA PHE A 91 3.73 -1.75 -36.18
C PHE A 91 3.57 -0.93 -37.46
N GLY A 92 3.45 0.41 -37.35
CA GLY A 92 3.17 1.24 -38.49
C GLY A 92 1.73 1.20 -38.99
N GLU A 93 1.53 1.26 -40.30
CA GLU A 93 0.20 1.27 -40.95
C GLU A 93 -0.20 -0.11 -41.50
N PHE A 94 0.79 -0.97 -41.79
CA PHE A 94 0.58 -2.26 -42.47
C PHE A 94 1.19 -3.40 -41.66
N SER A 95 0.56 -4.58 -41.75
CA SER A 95 1.14 -5.79 -41.15
C SER A 95 2.34 -6.27 -41.98
N GLN A 96 3.29 -6.94 -41.33
CA GLN A 96 4.48 -7.51 -42.00
C GLN A 96 4.11 -8.39 -43.22
N SER A 97 3.00 -9.13 -43.16
CA SER A 97 2.54 -9.96 -44.27
C SER A 97 2.07 -9.12 -45.48
N SER A 98 1.55 -7.92 -45.23
CA SER A 98 1.17 -6.98 -46.28
C SER A 98 2.41 -6.38 -46.94
N GLU A 99 3.38 -5.95 -46.16
CA GLU A 99 4.66 -5.43 -46.65
C GLU A 99 5.43 -6.46 -47.45
N ASP A 100 5.58 -7.70 -46.93
CA ASP A 100 6.28 -8.80 -47.61
C ASP A 100 5.65 -9.17 -48.96
N SER A 101 4.32 -9.05 -49.04
CA SER A 101 3.60 -9.37 -50.28
C SER A 101 3.72 -8.26 -51.32
N GLY A 102 3.95 -7.03 -50.88
CA GLY A 102 3.76 -5.84 -51.70
C GLY A 102 2.34 -5.77 -52.26
N SER A 103 1.94 -4.64 -52.78
CA SER A 103 0.65 -4.53 -53.46
C SER A 103 0.80 -3.76 -54.78
N ASP A 104 0.64 -4.47 -55.90
CA ASP A 104 0.54 -3.84 -57.20
C ASP A 104 -0.64 -2.85 -57.29
N ASP A 105 -1.65 -3.05 -56.40
CA ASP A 105 -2.88 -2.25 -56.35
C ASP A 105 -2.81 -1.08 -55.33
N ASN A 106 -1.84 -1.09 -54.37
CA ASN A 106 -1.68 -0.04 -53.38
C ASN A 106 -0.20 0.31 -53.18
N ILE A 107 0.23 1.36 -53.84
CA ILE A 107 1.61 1.88 -53.82
C ILE A 107 2.06 2.37 -52.44
N ALA A 108 1.13 2.60 -51.50
CA ALA A 108 1.44 3.03 -50.14
C ALA A 108 1.96 1.87 -49.26
N VAL A 109 1.77 0.59 -49.67
CA VAL A 109 2.34 -0.55 -48.97
C VAL A 109 3.81 -0.66 -49.31
N ILE A 110 4.64 -0.17 -48.39
CA ILE A 110 6.09 -0.17 -48.45
C ILE A 110 6.68 -0.91 -47.25
N PRO A 111 7.94 -1.33 -47.26
CA PRO A 111 8.64 -1.72 -46.04
C PRO A 111 8.72 -0.55 -45.08
N GLU A 112 8.16 -0.64 -43.91
CA GLU A 112 8.02 0.47 -42.94
C GLU A 112 9.26 0.68 -42.07
N ASN A 113 10.19 -0.29 -42.05
CA ASN A 113 11.50 -0.23 -41.40
C ASN A 113 11.47 0.26 -39.96
N GLU A 114 10.56 -0.26 -39.16
CA GLU A 114 10.25 0.16 -37.78
C GLU A 114 11.50 0.13 -36.90
N LYS A 115 11.75 1.24 -36.24
CA LYS A 115 12.92 1.39 -35.39
C LYS A 115 12.60 1.96 -34.04
N VAL A 116 12.91 1.21 -32.98
CA VAL A 116 12.76 1.66 -31.58
C VAL A 116 13.60 2.90 -31.35
N LYS A 117 12.95 3.97 -30.89
CA LYS A 117 13.55 5.24 -30.50
C LYS A 117 13.83 5.28 -29.01
N LYS A 118 12.83 4.94 -28.18
CA LYS A 118 12.92 4.91 -26.72
C LYS A 118 12.00 3.85 -26.12
N VAL A 119 12.39 3.31 -24.99
CA VAL A 119 11.57 2.40 -24.21
C VAL A 119 11.54 2.86 -22.76
N PHE A 120 10.36 3.06 -22.21
CA PHE A 120 10.20 3.48 -20.82
C PHE A 120 9.48 2.41 -20.02
N LEU A 121 9.99 2.12 -18.82
CA LEU A 121 9.24 1.44 -17.77
C LEU A 121 8.59 2.51 -16.91
N ASP A 122 7.27 2.45 -16.79
CA ASP A 122 6.44 3.35 -15.99
C ASP A 122 5.76 2.57 -14.87
N ILE A 123 6.02 2.92 -13.59
CA ILE A 123 5.38 2.32 -12.42
C ILE A 123 4.82 3.44 -11.56
N PRO A 124 3.49 3.68 -11.57
CA PRO A 124 2.86 4.74 -10.79
C PRO A 124 2.96 4.49 -9.29
N PHE A 125 3.10 5.56 -8.52
CA PHE A 125 2.86 5.55 -7.09
C PHE A 125 1.36 5.60 -6.79
N PHE A 126 0.94 5.06 -5.64
CA PHE A 126 -0.32 5.47 -5.04
C PHE A 126 -0.17 6.91 -4.55
N ASN A 127 -1.17 7.72 -4.78
CA ASN A 127 -1.12 9.15 -4.47
C ASN A 127 -2.48 9.67 -4.03
N ASN A 128 -2.47 10.80 -3.33
CA ASN A 128 -3.63 11.55 -2.91
C ASN A 128 -3.53 12.99 -3.43
N VAL A 129 -4.66 13.58 -3.76
CA VAL A 129 -4.84 14.94 -4.25
C VAL A 129 -5.98 15.66 -3.51
N ASP A 130 -6.31 15.21 -2.29
CA ASP A 130 -7.38 15.81 -1.51
C ASP A 130 -7.04 17.27 -1.18
N ASP A 131 -7.95 18.16 -1.56
CA ASP A 131 -7.95 19.60 -1.37
C ASP A 131 -9.37 19.97 -0.93
N ASP A 132 -9.56 20.13 0.41
CA ASP A 132 -10.88 20.19 1.03
C ASP A 132 -11.57 21.54 0.80
N ASP A 133 -10.83 22.63 0.64
CA ASP A 133 -11.35 23.98 0.45
C ASP A 133 -11.20 24.51 -0.99
N ASN A 134 -10.51 23.74 -1.85
CA ASN A 134 -10.33 23.98 -3.28
C ASN A 134 -9.58 25.29 -3.60
N ASP A 135 -8.53 25.56 -2.88
CA ASP A 135 -7.65 26.72 -3.12
C ASP A 135 -6.47 26.40 -4.06
N GLY A 136 -6.25 25.10 -4.38
CA GLY A 136 -5.20 24.61 -5.26
C GLY A 136 -4.00 24.03 -4.52
N VAL A 137 -4.00 24.05 -3.19
CA VAL A 137 -3.02 23.40 -2.33
C VAL A 137 -3.66 22.16 -1.70
N ILE A 138 -3.05 21.00 -1.87
CA ILE A 138 -3.57 19.77 -1.27
C ILE A 138 -3.37 19.79 0.26
N ASN A 139 -4.29 19.18 1.01
CA ASN A 139 -4.41 19.22 2.47
C ASN A 139 -3.10 19.03 3.26
N ILE A 140 -2.14 18.26 2.72
CA ILE A 140 -0.86 17.96 3.40
C ILE A 140 0.13 19.13 3.36
N TYR A 141 0.04 19.98 2.34
CA TYR A 141 0.92 21.14 2.14
C TYR A 141 0.25 22.45 2.55
N ASP A 142 -1.04 22.41 2.80
CA ASP A 142 -1.86 23.53 3.17
C ASP A 142 -1.77 23.82 4.68
N VAL A 143 -1.60 25.09 5.02
CA VAL A 143 -1.48 25.57 6.40
C VAL A 143 -2.82 25.52 7.16
N ASP A 144 -3.96 25.66 6.45
CA ASP A 144 -5.33 25.51 6.99
C ASP A 144 -6.29 25.01 5.90
N SER A 145 -6.33 23.70 5.68
CA SER A 145 -7.16 23.01 4.67
C SER A 145 -8.68 23.17 4.80
N SER A 146 -9.13 24.14 5.56
CA SER A 146 -10.53 24.52 5.69
C SER A 146 -10.78 26.00 5.36
N ASP A 147 -9.75 26.77 5.04
CA ASP A 147 -9.82 28.20 4.71
C ASP A 147 -9.12 28.50 3.38
N PRO A 148 -9.84 28.62 2.26
CA PRO A 148 -9.25 28.86 0.94
C PRO A 148 -8.49 30.20 0.80
N TYR A 149 -8.48 31.01 1.86
CA TYR A 149 -7.69 32.23 1.95
C TYR A 149 -6.50 32.07 2.90
N SER A 150 -6.10 30.82 3.21
CA SER A 150 -4.84 30.56 3.88
C SER A 150 -3.66 31.02 3.00
N ASP A 151 -2.51 31.16 3.60
CA ASP A 151 -1.27 31.63 2.98
C ASP A 151 -0.20 30.62 3.38
N SER A 152 0.02 29.63 2.51
CA SER A 152 0.78 28.43 2.85
C SER A 152 2.29 28.65 2.84
N ASP A 153 2.80 29.63 2.08
CA ASP A 153 4.22 29.98 2.04
C ASP A 153 4.57 31.21 2.87
N GLY A 154 3.56 32.01 3.27
CA GLY A 154 3.71 33.14 4.20
C GLY A 154 4.23 34.42 3.54
N ASP A 155 3.99 34.64 2.26
CA ASP A 155 4.42 35.84 1.52
C ASP A 155 3.41 37.00 1.59
N GLY A 156 2.16 36.72 2.02
CA GLY A 156 1.06 37.67 2.22
C GLY A 156 0.02 37.66 1.08
N VAL A 157 0.12 36.77 0.11
CA VAL A 157 -0.93 36.43 -0.85
C VAL A 157 -1.65 35.17 -0.36
N ALA A 158 -2.91 35.01 -0.68
CA ALA A 158 -3.66 33.81 -0.29
C ALA A 158 -3.57 32.75 -1.39
N ASP A 159 -3.49 31.48 -1.01
CA ASP A 159 -3.30 30.31 -1.90
C ASP A 159 -4.26 30.31 -3.09
N VAL A 160 -5.56 30.56 -2.86
CA VAL A 160 -6.57 30.66 -3.94
C VAL A 160 -6.31 31.82 -4.91
N VAL A 161 -5.70 32.89 -4.43
CA VAL A 161 -5.37 34.06 -5.28
C VAL A 161 -4.17 33.75 -6.15
N GLU A 162 -3.14 33.15 -5.59
CA GLU A 162 -1.94 32.72 -6.31
C GLU A 162 -2.27 31.69 -7.38
N THR A 163 -3.01 30.64 -7.04
CA THR A 163 -3.51 29.64 -7.98
C THR A 163 -4.26 30.29 -9.14
N SER A 164 -5.12 31.28 -8.87
CA SER A 164 -5.90 31.99 -9.89
C SER A 164 -5.03 32.90 -10.79
N ASN A 165 -3.91 33.38 -10.25
CA ASN A 165 -2.96 34.26 -10.96
C ASN A 165 -1.87 33.47 -11.70
N GLY A 166 -1.79 32.14 -11.49
CA GLY A 166 -0.73 31.31 -12.03
C GLY A 166 0.59 31.44 -11.28
N GLN A 167 0.53 31.82 -9.99
CA GLN A 167 1.64 31.82 -9.04
C GLN A 167 1.70 30.45 -8.33
N ASP A 168 2.81 30.15 -7.64
CA ASP A 168 2.99 28.91 -6.88
C ASP A 168 2.72 29.14 -5.39
N PRO A 169 1.56 28.71 -4.83
CA PRO A 169 1.18 28.98 -3.45
C PRO A 169 2.08 28.33 -2.39
N LEU A 170 3.12 27.61 -2.79
CA LEU A 170 4.14 27.02 -1.92
C LEU A 170 5.52 27.64 -2.08
N ASN A 171 5.64 28.73 -2.86
CA ASN A 171 6.92 29.40 -3.14
C ASN A 171 6.77 30.92 -3.18
N GLN A 172 7.20 31.60 -2.15
CA GLN A 172 7.11 33.05 -1.94
C GLN A 172 7.63 33.95 -3.10
N ASP A 173 8.40 33.39 -4.01
CA ASP A 173 9.03 34.06 -5.16
C ASP A 173 8.97 33.06 -6.31
N THR A 174 7.84 33.08 -7.02
CA THR A 174 7.47 32.04 -8.01
C THR A 174 8.46 31.94 -9.17
N ASP A 175 9.01 33.06 -9.65
CA ASP A 175 9.96 33.08 -10.78
C ASP A 175 11.43 33.17 -10.36
N GLY A 176 11.69 33.40 -9.07
CA GLY A 176 13.03 33.38 -8.48
C GLY A 176 13.86 34.66 -8.76
N ASP A 177 13.20 35.78 -9.04
CA ASP A 177 13.87 37.05 -9.35
C ASP A 177 14.24 37.85 -8.07
N GLY A 178 13.75 37.44 -6.91
CA GLY A 178 14.02 38.03 -5.59
C GLY A 178 12.99 39.07 -5.14
N ILE A 179 11.87 39.19 -5.84
CA ILE A 179 10.68 39.95 -5.44
C ILE A 179 9.63 38.94 -5.00
N LEU A 180 8.97 39.17 -3.86
CA LEU A 180 7.90 38.27 -3.40
C LEU A 180 6.66 38.43 -4.28
N ASP A 181 5.91 37.36 -4.50
CA ASP A 181 4.75 37.31 -5.39
C ASP A 181 3.70 38.38 -5.09
N GLY A 182 3.51 38.75 -3.81
CA GLY A 182 2.62 39.83 -3.41
C GLY A 182 3.04 41.22 -3.86
N ASP A 183 4.32 41.44 -4.11
CA ASP A 183 4.91 42.70 -4.56
C ASP A 183 5.30 42.66 -6.06
N ASP A 184 5.28 41.46 -6.70
CA ASP A 184 5.63 41.25 -8.10
C ASP A 184 4.39 41.28 -9.01
N THR A 185 4.52 41.97 -10.15
CA THR A 185 3.47 42.08 -11.17
C THR A 185 3.70 41.19 -12.39
N GLU A 186 4.84 40.52 -12.46
CA GLU A 186 5.26 39.70 -13.61
C GLU A 186 5.55 38.24 -13.22
N SER A 187 5.25 37.87 -11.98
CA SER A 187 5.43 36.53 -11.41
C SER A 187 4.62 35.49 -12.19
N ILE A 188 5.31 34.50 -12.76
CA ILE A 188 4.69 33.44 -13.55
C ILE A 188 5.21 32.08 -13.07
N ASN A 189 4.31 31.23 -12.61
CA ASN A 189 4.66 29.85 -12.30
C ASN A 189 4.89 29.04 -13.59
N PRO A 190 6.14 28.63 -13.89
CA PRO A 190 6.40 27.77 -15.05
C PRO A 190 5.73 26.38 -14.91
N ASN A 191 5.26 26.05 -13.71
CA ASN A 191 4.51 24.85 -13.43
C ASN A 191 2.99 25.11 -13.29
N ALA A 192 2.50 26.29 -13.66
CA ALA A 192 1.08 26.65 -13.56
C ALA A 192 0.18 25.56 -14.16
N GLY A 193 -0.86 25.21 -13.40
CA GLY A 193 -1.77 24.11 -13.75
C GLY A 193 -1.18 22.70 -13.59
N ARG A 194 -0.01 22.52 -12.96
CA ARG A 194 0.44 21.20 -12.50
C ARG A 194 -0.29 20.82 -11.23
N THR A 195 -0.70 19.54 -11.17
CA THR A 195 -1.31 18.98 -9.98
C THR A 195 -0.22 18.59 -8.97
N LEU A 196 -0.41 18.98 -7.72
CA LEU A 196 0.38 18.47 -6.60
C LEU A 196 -0.10 17.10 -6.18
N TYR A 197 0.81 16.28 -5.64
CA TYR A 197 0.50 14.93 -5.20
C TYR A 197 1.15 14.61 -3.86
N GLU A 198 0.38 14.09 -2.94
CA GLU A 198 0.91 13.35 -1.79
C GLU A 198 1.17 11.91 -2.22
N LEU A 199 2.44 11.45 -2.13
CA LEU A 199 2.74 10.05 -2.38
C LEU A 199 2.34 9.20 -1.18
N ASP A 200 1.50 8.22 -1.41
CA ASP A 200 1.05 7.27 -0.39
C ASP A 200 1.88 5.98 -0.41
N SER A 201 1.79 5.21 0.68
CA SER A 201 2.32 3.85 0.79
C SER A 201 3.86 3.75 0.66
N LEU A 202 4.57 4.79 1.10
CA LEU A 202 6.02 4.82 1.24
C LEU A 202 6.41 4.64 2.72
N LEU A 203 7.25 3.64 3.00
CA LEU A 203 7.70 3.32 4.34
C LEU A 203 9.21 3.50 4.45
N GLY A 204 9.64 4.54 5.16
CA GLY A 204 11.04 4.91 5.30
C GLY A 204 11.32 6.32 4.80
N ASN A 205 12.55 6.56 4.31
CA ASN A 205 12.98 7.87 3.83
C ASN A 205 12.65 8.02 2.34
N SER A 206 11.64 8.84 2.00
CA SER A 206 11.24 9.12 0.61
C SER A 206 12.32 9.87 -0.20
N GLN A 207 13.30 10.47 0.47
CA GLN A 207 14.44 11.13 -0.17
C GLN A 207 15.62 10.17 -0.39
N ALA A 208 15.46 8.87 -0.06
CA ALA A 208 16.51 7.89 -0.26
C ALA A 208 16.82 7.71 -1.75
N THR A 209 18.11 7.59 -2.05
CA THR A 209 18.56 7.11 -3.35
C THR A 209 18.78 5.60 -3.29
N PHE A 210 18.50 4.91 -4.38
CA PHE A 210 18.68 3.46 -4.48
C PHE A 210 18.95 3.06 -5.93
N ARG A 211 19.54 1.88 -6.12
CA ARG A 211 19.67 1.31 -7.46
C ARG A 211 18.41 0.52 -7.80
N LEU A 212 17.82 0.83 -8.95
CA LEU A 212 16.77 0.06 -9.58
C LEU A 212 17.40 -0.83 -10.65
N LYS A 213 17.10 -2.11 -10.61
CA LYS A 213 17.52 -3.07 -11.62
C LYS A 213 16.30 -3.73 -12.24
N VAL A 214 16.21 -3.67 -13.56
CA VAL A 214 15.19 -4.35 -14.36
C VAL A 214 15.89 -5.39 -15.22
N SER A 215 15.42 -6.62 -15.16
CA SER A 215 15.95 -7.73 -15.96
C SER A 215 14.84 -8.50 -16.65
N GLU A 216 15.15 -9.14 -17.78
CA GLU A 216 14.28 -10.13 -18.39
C GLU A 216 14.07 -11.31 -17.42
N LEU A 217 12.85 -11.81 -17.32
CA LEU A 217 12.54 -13.05 -16.61
C LEU A 217 12.65 -14.25 -17.54
N GLU A 218 13.58 -15.17 -17.26
CA GLU A 218 13.77 -16.39 -18.06
C GLU A 218 12.95 -17.59 -17.59
N TYR A 219 12.08 -17.42 -16.60
CA TYR A 219 11.19 -18.44 -16.09
C TYR A 219 9.73 -18.14 -16.49
N PHE A 220 9.07 -19.11 -17.15
CA PHE A 220 7.66 -18.98 -17.45
C PHE A 220 6.80 -19.23 -16.20
N LEU A 221 6.13 -18.19 -15.73
CA LEU A 221 5.21 -18.27 -14.61
C LEU A 221 3.94 -19.01 -15.05
N ARG A 222 3.80 -20.25 -14.62
CA ARG A 222 2.68 -21.11 -15.00
C ARG A 222 1.42 -20.76 -14.22
N PRO A 223 0.25 -20.67 -14.87
CA PRO A 223 -1.01 -20.42 -14.17
C PRO A 223 -1.52 -21.64 -13.39
N TYR A 224 -1.20 -22.85 -13.87
CA TYR A 224 -1.68 -24.12 -13.30
C TYR A 224 -0.54 -25.02 -12.88
N ASP A 225 -0.78 -25.78 -11.81
CA ASP A 225 0.16 -26.72 -11.21
C ASP A 225 0.18 -28.06 -12.00
N PRO A 226 1.29 -28.41 -12.65
CA PRO A 226 1.42 -29.68 -13.37
C PRO A 226 1.38 -30.88 -12.43
N ASP A 227 1.83 -30.76 -11.17
CA ASP A 227 1.80 -31.86 -10.20
C ASP A 227 0.36 -32.14 -9.72
N ALA A 228 -0.54 -31.18 -9.89
CA ALA A 228 -1.97 -31.34 -9.67
C ALA A 228 -2.76 -31.65 -10.96
N ASN A 229 -2.11 -32.19 -12.01
CA ASN A 229 -2.69 -32.45 -13.33
C ASN A 229 -3.35 -31.23 -13.97
N PHE A 230 -2.85 -30.00 -13.66
CA PHE A 230 -3.40 -28.71 -14.09
C PHE A 230 -4.83 -28.41 -13.58
N GLU A 231 -5.29 -29.11 -12.54
CA GLU A 231 -6.59 -28.88 -11.92
C GLU A 231 -6.57 -27.77 -10.85
N LYS A 232 -5.39 -27.33 -10.43
CA LYS A 232 -5.18 -26.29 -9.41
C LYS A 232 -4.29 -25.18 -9.96
N PHE A 233 -4.47 -23.97 -9.40
CA PHE A 233 -3.56 -22.86 -9.67
C PHE A 233 -2.17 -23.15 -9.11
N GLN A 234 -1.14 -22.74 -9.85
CA GLN A 234 0.24 -22.79 -9.41
C GLN A 234 0.44 -21.82 -8.24
N LYS A 235 1.06 -22.29 -7.17
CA LYS A 235 1.42 -21.48 -6.01
C LYS A 235 2.88 -21.08 -6.11
N TYR A 236 3.12 -19.78 -5.94
CA TYR A 236 4.44 -19.21 -5.80
C TYR A 236 4.53 -18.60 -4.40
N TYR A 237 5.42 -19.14 -3.57
CA TYR A 237 5.52 -18.70 -2.18
C TYR A 237 6.39 -17.46 -2.04
N SER A 238 6.17 -16.69 -0.96
CA SER A 238 6.85 -15.42 -0.66
C SER A 238 8.37 -15.53 -0.56
N ASN A 239 8.88 -16.71 -0.21
CA ASN A 239 10.30 -17.03 -0.11
C ASN A 239 10.92 -17.62 -1.40
N ASN A 240 10.24 -17.48 -2.55
CA ASN A 240 10.76 -18.00 -3.81
C ASN A 240 12.09 -17.34 -4.19
N THR A 241 12.90 -18.05 -4.98
CA THR A 241 14.21 -17.59 -5.46
C THR A 241 14.24 -17.31 -6.97
N ILE A 242 13.06 -17.20 -7.60
CA ILE A 242 12.93 -17.09 -9.06
C ILE A 242 13.71 -15.87 -9.60
N ALA A 243 13.64 -14.72 -8.92
CA ALA A 243 14.39 -13.53 -9.32
C ALA A 243 15.92 -13.76 -9.32
N GLN A 244 16.43 -14.63 -8.44
CA GLN A 244 17.87 -14.91 -8.35
C GLN A 244 18.33 -15.97 -9.34
N ASP A 245 17.46 -16.97 -9.57
CA ASP A 245 17.82 -18.17 -10.34
C ASP A 245 17.58 -17.99 -11.84
N PHE A 246 16.69 -17.05 -12.24
CA PHE A 246 16.22 -16.91 -13.61
C PHE A 246 16.24 -15.46 -14.13
N ALA A 247 17.14 -14.62 -13.61
CA ALA A 247 17.39 -13.31 -14.19
C ALA A 247 18.18 -13.45 -15.49
N GLY A 248 17.61 -12.95 -16.57
CA GLY A 248 18.21 -12.91 -17.89
C GLY A 248 18.93 -11.60 -18.18
N THR A 249 18.72 -11.06 -19.38
CA THR A 249 19.32 -9.81 -19.84
C THR A 249 18.95 -8.64 -18.92
N VAL A 250 19.95 -7.85 -18.48
CA VAL A 250 19.73 -6.62 -17.74
C VAL A 250 19.28 -5.53 -18.72
N LEU A 251 18.12 -4.95 -18.44
CA LEU A 251 17.49 -3.92 -19.26
C LEU A 251 17.74 -2.52 -18.73
N PHE A 252 17.91 -2.40 -17.41
CA PHE A 252 18.26 -1.17 -16.68
C PHE A 252 18.97 -1.54 -15.37
N ASP A 253 19.98 -0.77 -14.98
CA ASP A 253 20.61 -0.91 -13.65
C ASP A 253 21.35 0.39 -13.32
N ASP A 254 20.66 1.33 -12.65
CA ASP A 254 21.25 2.59 -12.25
C ASP A 254 20.62 3.14 -10.96
N GLN A 255 21.26 4.19 -10.42
CA GLN A 255 20.79 4.88 -9.22
C GLN A 255 19.66 5.83 -9.58
N ILE A 256 18.57 5.75 -8.81
CA ILE A 256 17.41 6.64 -8.91
C ILE A 256 17.00 7.18 -7.55
N SER A 257 16.11 8.16 -7.56
CA SER A 257 15.37 8.66 -6.40
C SER A 257 13.90 8.79 -6.75
N ILE A 258 13.03 8.90 -5.74
CA ILE A 258 11.61 9.18 -5.94
C ILE A 258 11.44 10.63 -6.41
N ASN A 259 10.54 10.82 -7.38
CA ASN A 259 10.04 12.12 -7.79
C ASN A 259 8.53 12.15 -7.56
N SER A 260 8.07 13.10 -6.75
CA SER A 260 6.65 13.31 -6.44
C SER A 260 5.93 14.25 -7.42
N ASN A 261 6.68 14.81 -8.39
CA ASN A 261 6.08 15.73 -9.35
C ASN A 261 5.33 14.99 -10.45
N GLU A 262 4.29 15.63 -10.95
CA GLU A 262 3.63 15.26 -12.19
C GLU A 262 4.62 15.32 -13.36
N LEU A 263 4.51 14.37 -14.28
CA LEU A 263 5.26 14.39 -15.54
C LEU A 263 4.36 15.01 -16.62
N VAL A 264 4.76 16.15 -17.14
CA VAL A 264 4.04 16.86 -18.22
C VAL A 264 4.84 16.76 -19.49
N PHE A 265 4.22 16.28 -20.55
CA PHE A 265 4.78 16.21 -21.88
C PHE A 265 4.07 17.20 -22.78
N TYR A 266 4.84 17.92 -23.56
CA TYR A 266 4.34 18.92 -24.50
C TYR A 266 4.38 18.36 -25.94
N GLN A 267 3.62 18.97 -26.84
CA GLN A 267 3.70 18.65 -28.26
C GLN A 267 5.06 19.07 -28.82
N GLU A 268 5.50 18.40 -29.86
CA GLU A 268 6.63 18.90 -30.64
C GLU A 268 6.11 20.03 -31.54
N ASP A 269 6.92 21.08 -31.72
CA ASP A 269 6.61 22.18 -32.62
C ASP A 269 6.60 21.69 -34.08
N ASP A 270 5.50 21.90 -34.80
CA ASP A 270 5.38 21.53 -36.20
C ASP A 270 5.94 22.69 -37.09
N PRO A 271 7.10 22.53 -37.70
CA PRO A 271 7.73 23.59 -38.50
C PRO A 271 6.91 23.97 -39.74
N ASP A 272 5.88 23.23 -40.11
CA ASP A 272 5.01 23.51 -41.25
C ASP A 272 3.82 24.41 -40.87
N THR A 273 3.59 24.69 -39.59
CA THR A 273 2.60 25.66 -39.10
C THR A 273 3.27 27.01 -38.89
N GLU A 274 3.14 27.94 -39.83
CA GLU A 274 3.91 29.21 -39.91
C GLU A 274 3.67 30.20 -38.75
N ASP A 275 2.64 30.06 -37.92
CA ASP A 275 2.21 31.09 -36.95
C ASP A 275 1.91 30.57 -35.54
N ASP A 276 1.93 29.25 -35.25
CA ASP A 276 1.60 28.68 -33.97
C ASP A 276 2.75 27.80 -33.45
N ASP A 277 3.28 28.12 -32.26
CA ASP A 277 4.26 27.30 -31.53
C ASP A 277 3.50 26.32 -30.62
N GLU A 278 3.43 25.05 -31.02
CA GLU A 278 2.75 23.99 -30.28
C GLU A 278 3.56 23.46 -29.09
N SER A 279 4.81 23.87 -28.94
CA SER A 279 5.69 23.41 -27.85
C SER A 279 5.19 23.76 -26.45
N GLU A 280 4.24 24.67 -26.31
CA GLU A 280 3.56 25.00 -25.06
C GLU A 280 2.26 24.21 -24.84
N ILE A 281 1.80 23.45 -25.85
CA ILE A 281 0.56 22.65 -25.74
C ILE A 281 0.87 21.34 -25.02
N VAL A 282 0.14 21.08 -23.93
CA VAL A 282 0.29 19.82 -23.18
C VAL A 282 -0.26 18.66 -24.00
N LYS A 283 0.62 17.71 -24.33
CA LYS A 283 0.28 16.46 -25.01
C LYS A 283 -0.25 15.41 -24.04
N GLU A 284 0.41 15.24 -22.88
CA GLU A 284 0.08 14.20 -21.91
C GLU A 284 0.51 14.63 -20.50
N ARG A 285 -0.29 14.25 -19.49
CA ARG A 285 0.03 14.39 -18.07
C ARG A 285 0.04 13.02 -17.43
N LEU A 286 1.09 12.70 -16.71
CA LEU A 286 1.22 11.43 -15.99
C LEU A 286 1.44 11.70 -14.50
N THR A 287 0.70 11.00 -13.67
CA THR A 287 0.88 11.03 -12.21
C THR A 287 2.29 10.62 -11.81
N PRO A 288 2.78 11.01 -10.62
CA PRO A 288 4.10 10.62 -10.13
C PRO A 288 4.35 9.12 -10.24
N ARG A 289 5.53 8.76 -10.79
CA ARG A 289 5.88 7.38 -11.09
C ARG A 289 7.39 7.15 -11.11
N ILE A 290 7.80 5.92 -10.95
CA ILE A 290 9.13 5.51 -11.38
C ILE A 290 9.09 5.42 -12.90
N ARG A 291 9.86 6.27 -13.59
CA ARG A 291 10.05 6.24 -15.04
C ARG A 291 11.52 6.13 -15.37
N VAL A 292 11.90 5.04 -16.04
CA VAL A 292 13.29 4.78 -16.45
C VAL A 292 13.34 4.29 -17.89
N GLU A 293 14.39 4.69 -18.61
CA GLU A 293 14.61 4.25 -19.98
C GLU A 293 15.31 2.89 -20.01
N LEU A 294 14.69 1.91 -20.65
CA LEU A 294 15.19 0.55 -20.79
C LEU A 294 16.07 0.41 -22.05
N ASN A 295 16.73 -0.73 -22.22
CA ASN A 295 17.60 -1.04 -23.34
C ASN A 295 16.79 -1.15 -24.66
N ASN A 296 16.93 -0.15 -25.53
CA ASN A 296 16.22 -0.05 -26.83
C ASN A 296 16.53 -1.22 -27.76
N ASP A 297 17.79 -1.63 -27.87
CA ASP A 297 18.22 -2.72 -28.76
C ASP A 297 17.60 -4.07 -28.38
N PHE A 298 17.36 -4.27 -27.08
CA PHE A 298 16.67 -5.47 -26.61
C PHE A 298 15.22 -5.49 -27.13
N PHE A 299 14.48 -4.40 -26.99
CA PHE A 299 13.09 -4.34 -27.43
C PHE A 299 12.96 -4.36 -28.95
N GLN A 300 13.90 -3.75 -29.69
CA GLN A 300 13.99 -3.89 -31.14
C GLN A 300 14.05 -5.37 -31.54
N SER A 301 15.06 -6.08 -31.06
CA SER A 301 15.30 -7.48 -31.46
C SER A 301 14.31 -8.47 -30.88
N LYS A 302 13.73 -8.16 -29.68
CA LYS A 302 12.83 -9.07 -28.97
C LYS A 302 11.37 -8.91 -29.41
N ILE A 303 10.97 -7.71 -29.90
CA ILE A 303 9.58 -7.42 -30.20
C ILE A 303 9.41 -6.91 -31.64
N VAL A 304 9.99 -5.78 -32.00
CA VAL A 304 9.74 -5.13 -33.30
C VAL A 304 10.21 -6.01 -34.45
N ASP A 305 11.44 -6.53 -34.39
CA ASP A 305 11.98 -7.47 -35.39
C ASP A 305 11.24 -8.85 -35.43
N LYS A 306 10.21 -9.00 -34.58
CA LYS A 306 9.41 -10.22 -34.49
C LYS A 306 7.98 -10.05 -35.00
N GLU A 307 7.67 -8.91 -35.59
CA GLU A 307 6.39 -8.70 -36.24
C GLU A 307 6.08 -9.83 -37.25
N GLY A 308 4.82 -10.25 -37.31
CA GLY A 308 4.38 -11.35 -38.17
C GLY A 308 4.92 -12.74 -37.85
N SER A 309 5.79 -12.87 -36.82
CA SER A 309 6.32 -14.18 -36.40
C SER A 309 5.34 -14.97 -35.52
N GLU A 310 5.64 -16.25 -35.31
CA GLU A 310 4.84 -17.10 -34.41
C GLU A 310 4.88 -16.60 -32.97
N GLU A 311 6.01 -16.03 -32.52
CA GLU A 311 6.25 -15.53 -31.18
C GLU A 311 5.33 -14.36 -30.80
N THR A 312 4.94 -13.54 -31.77
CA THR A 312 4.10 -12.36 -31.57
C THR A 312 2.66 -12.52 -32.09
N SER A 313 2.35 -13.69 -32.66
CA SER A 313 1.04 -13.98 -33.30
C SER A 313 -0.16 -13.95 -32.36
N ASN A 314 0.03 -14.11 -31.07
CA ASN A 314 -0.98 -14.00 -30.02
C ASN A 314 -0.34 -13.85 -28.63
N ILE A 315 -1.14 -13.44 -27.64
CA ILE A 315 -0.71 -13.19 -26.26
C ILE A 315 -0.08 -14.42 -25.59
N ASP A 316 -0.58 -15.61 -25.84
CA ASP A 316 -0.05 -16.84 -25.20
C ASP A 316 1.32 -17.19 -25.75
N ASN A 317 1.52 -17.11 -27.05
CA ASN A 317 2.82 -17.31 -27.67
C ASN A 317 3.82 -16.23 -27.22
N PHE A 318 3.38 -14.98 -27.13
CA PHE A 318 4.22 -13.89 -26.65
C PHE A 318 4.68 -14.12 -25.20
N LYS A 319 3.78 -14.50 -24.29
CA LYS A 319 4.14 -14.84 -22.90
C LYS A 319 5.08 -16.04 -22.76
N LEU A 320 5.06 -16.98 -23.70
CA LEU A 320 6.01 -18.08 -23.74
C LEU A 320 7.39 -17.63 -24.22
N PHE A 321 7.42 -16.68 -25.13
CA PHE A 321 8.63 -16.12 -25.72
C PHE A 321 9.27 -15.05 -24.83
N PHE A 322 8.51 -14.00 -24.45
CA PHE A 322 8.92 -12.98 -23.50
C PHE A 322 8.22 -13.22 -22.16
N LYS A 323 8.86 -13.99 -21.31
CA LYS A 323 8.25 -14.55 -20.10
C LYS A 323 7.93 -13.53 -19.03
N GLY A 324 8.51 -12.31 -19.12
CA GLY A 324 8.22 -11.19 -18.22
C GLY A 324 9.43 -10.43 -17.75
N LEU A 325 9.26 -9.69 -16.68
CA LEU A 325 10.27 -8.82 -16.06
C LEU A 325 10.50 -9.18 -14.61
N ILE A 326 11.74 -8.94 -14.16
CA ILE A 326 12.14 -8.92 -12.74
C ILE A 326 12.54 -7.49 -12.41
N ILE A 327 11.96 -6.94 -11.36
CA ILE A 327 12.24 -5.60 -10.85
C ILE A 327 12.78 -5.74 -9.44
N GLU A 328 14.03 -5.31 -9.23
CA GLU A 328 14.77 -5.42 -7.97
C GLU A 328 15.32 -4.05 -7.58
N THR A 329 15.48 -3.83 -6.28
CA THR A 329 16.13 -2.62 -5.75
C THR A 329 17.21 -3.00 -4.75
N TYR A 330 18.28 -2.22 -4.68
CA TYR A 330 19.41 -2.44 -3.78
C TYR A 330 20.24 -1.15 -3.59
N ASP A 331 21.28 -1.21 -2.78
CA ASP A 331 22.18 -0.07 -2.49
C ASP A 331 21.44 1.21 -2.06
N PHE A 332 20.54 1.06 -1.11
CA PHE A 332 19.79 2.17 -0.54
C PHE A 332 20.70 3.08 0.32
N SER A 333 20.58 4.41 0.15
CA SER A 333 21.19 5.37 1.09
C SER A 333 20.54 5.32 2.47
N ASP A 334 19.23 5.14 2.51
CA ASP A 334 18.39 4.90 3.68
C ASP A 334 17.28 3.91 3.34
N PRO A 335 16.80 3.08 4.28
CA PRO A 335 15.73 2.13 4.02
C PRO A 335 14.47 2.79 3.47
N LEU A 336 13.94 2.20 2.41
CA LEU A 336 12.68 2.62 1.78
C LEU A 336 11.97 1.41 1.18
N MET A 337 10.77 1.09 1.67
CA MET A 337 9.85 0.12 1.09
C MET A 337 8.68 0.85 0.46
N MET A 338 8.38 0.54 -0.79
CA MET A 338 7.29 1.13 -1.56
C MET A 338 6.22 0.09 -1.82
N ILE A 339 4.97 0.43 -1.64
CA ILE A 339 3.83 -0.30 -2.19
C ILE A 339 3.41 0.48 -3.44
N LEU A 340 3.50 -0.16 -4.61
CA LEU A 340 3.35 0.50 -5.91
C LEU A 340 2.10 0.01 -6.65
N ASN A 341 1.56 0.86 -7.52
CA ASN A 341 0.43 0.54 -8.37
C ASN A 341 0.88 -0.24 -9.63
N PHE A 342 1.23 -1.51 -9.43
CA PHE A 342 1.65 -2.38 -10.52
C PHE A 342 0.51 -2.81 -11.47
N ASP A 343 -0.74 -2.48 -11.17
CA ASP A 343 -1.86 -2.75 -12.07
C ASP A 343 -1.93 -1.73 -13.21
N GLU A 344 -1.41 -0.53 -12.98
CA GLU A 344 -1.29 0.52 -13.98
C GLU A 344 0.16 0.66 -14.53
N ALA A 345 1.06 -0.24 -14.13
CA ALA A 345 2.42 -0.21 -14.65
C ALA A 345 2.47 -0.74 -16.08
N GLU A 346 3.32 -0.10 -16.89
CA GLU A 346 3.47 -0.41 -18.31
C GLU A 346 4.93 -0.28 -18.77
N VAL A 347 5.24 -0.93 -19.90
CA VAL A 347 6.41 -0.62 -20.70
C VAL A 347 5.94 0.04 -21.98
N ARG A 348 6.30 1.30 -22.18
CA ARG A 348 5.96 2.11 -23.33
C ARG A 348 7.13 2.07 -24.31
N VAL A 349 6.87 1.63 -25.52
CA VAL A 349 7.86 1.57 -26.61
C VAL A 349 7.52 2.61 -27.66
N VAL A 350 8.39 3.58 -27.83
CA VAL A 350 8.31 4.62 -28.86
C VAL A 350 9.19 4.21 -30.01
N TYR A 351 8.67 4.22 -31.23
CA TYR A 351 9.37 3.81 -32.42
C TYR A 351 9.03 4.73 -33.59
N ASN A 352 9.93 4.78 -34.60
CA ASN A 352 9.69 5.44 -35.87
C ASN A 352 9.43 4.39 -36.93
N TYR A 353 8.63 4.73 -37.92
CA TYR A 353 8.39 3.92 -39.09
C TYR A 353 8.32 4.80 -40.36
N ASP A 354 8.57 4.21 -41.52
CA ASP A 354 8.52 4.90 -42.83
C ASP A 354 7.09 4.86 -43.35
N LYS A 355 6.51 6.02 -43.61
CA LYS A 355 5.15 6.18 -44.12
C LYS A 355 5.15 6.77 -45.52
N TYR A 356 4.36 6.19 -46.39
CA TYR A 356 4.19 6.72 -47.75
C TYR A 356 3.13 7.82 -47.75
N ASP A 357 3.55 9.06 -48.10
CA ASP A 357 2.67 10.23 -48.13
C ASP A 357 2.38 10.65 -49.59
N LYS A 358 1.10 10.66 -49.96
CA LYS A 358 0.58 11.06 -51.29
C LYS A 358 0.41 12.57 -51.45
N LYS A 359 0.81 13.39 -50.49
CA LYS A 359 0.74 14.86 -50.47
C LYS A 359 -0.58 15.44 -50.96
N ASP A 360 -1.72 14.82 -50.59
CA ASP A 360 -3.07 15.21 -51.03
C ASP A 360 -3.33 15.16 -52.55
N THR A 361 -2.45 14.55 -53.33
CA THR A 361 -2.56 14.40 -54.80
C THR A 361 -2.65 12.93 -55.22
N PRO A 362 -3.77 12.22 -54.99
CA PRO A 362 -3.88 10.77 -55.16
C PRO A 362 -3.51 10.23 -56.56
N ASP A 363 -3.61 11.08 -57.58
CA ASP A 363 -3.36 10.73 -58.98
C ASP A 363 -2.00 11.19 -59.50
N ASP A 364 -1.21 11.98 -58.73
CA ASP A 364 0.13 12.48 -59.08
C ASP A 364 1.21 11.92 -58.15
N ILE A 365 1.87 10.87 -58.57
CA ILE A 365 2.93 10.19 -57.79
C ILE A 365 4.28 10.91 -57.86
N SER A 366 4.38 12.05 -58.53
CA SER A 366 5.67 12.72 -58.75
C SER A 366 6.10 13.59 -57.55
N ASP A 367 5.17 13.91 -56.66
CA ASP A 367 5.36 14.68 -55.41
C ASP A 367 5.24 13.81 -54.14
N ASP A 368 4.94 12.50 -54.31
CA ASP A 368 4.89 11.56 -53.19
C ASP A 368 6.25 11.48 -52.45
N THR A 369 6.20 11.34 -51.12
CA THR A 369 7.38 11.20 -50.28
C THR A 369 7.27 9.97 -49.39
N ILE A 370 8.38 9.56 -48.80
CA ILE A 370 8.42 8.65 -47.65
C ILE A 370 8.89 9.48 -46.47
N ASP A 371 8.01 9.68 -45.53
CA ASP A 371 8.25 10.47 -44.35
C ASP A 371 8.40 9.53 -43.12
N SER A 372 9.25 9.93 -42.14
CA SER A 372 9.41 9.15 -40.91
C SER A 372 8.42 9.63 -39.88
N GLU A 373 7.50 8.75 -39.46
CA GLU A 373 6.55 9.04 -38.40
C GLU A 373 6.91 8.37 -37.10
N GLU A 374 6.52 9.00 -35.98
CA GLU A 374 6.66 8.42 -34.63
C GLU A 374 5.35 7.82 -34.17
N SER A 375 5.44 6.64 -33.60
CA SER A 375 4.31 5.93 -32.98
C SER A 375 4.74 5.27 -31.68
N GLU A 376 3.77 4.79 -30.90
CA GLU A 376 4.04 4.08 -29.67
C GLU A 376 3.11 2.89 -29.48
N PHE A 377 3.60 1.87 -28.76
CA PHE A 377 2.76 0.79 -28.24
C PHE A 377 3.12 0.51 -26.79
N LYS A 378 2.18 -0.17 -26.08
CA LYS A 378 2.30 -0.46 -24.68
C LYS A 378 2.30 -1.97 -24.40
N LEU A 379 3.17 -2.36 -23.48
CA LEU A 379 3.14 -3.67 -22.85
C LEU A 379 2.68 -3.49 -21.42
N VAL A 380 1.53 -4.07 -21.09
CA VAL A 380 0.93 -4.00 -19.77
C VAL A 380 1.37 -5.17 -18.89
N PHE A 381 1.42 -4.94 -17.58
CA PHE A 381 1.70 -5.99 -16.62
C PHE A 381 0.47 -6.90 -16.50
N SER A 382 0.52 -8.05 -17.14
CA SER A 382 -0.62 -8.94 -17.34
C SER A 382 -0.27 -10.39 -17.07
N GLY A 383 -1.18 -11.12 -16.44
CA GLY A 383 -0.96 -12.52 -16.05
C GLY A 383 -0.51 -12.64 -14.61
N ILE A 384 0.50 -13.48 -14.34
CA ILE A 384 0.95 -13.72 -12.97
C ILE A 384 1.90 -12.62 -12.52
N LYS A 385 1.57 -12.03 -11.39
CA LYS A 385 2.38 -11.05 -10.64
C LYS A 385 2.70 -11.66 -9.28
N LEU A 386 3.91 -11.48 -8.79
CA LEU A 386 4.29 -11.97 -7.45
C LEU A 386 5.46 -11.18 -6.85
N ASN A 387 5.52 -11.16 -5.53
CA ASN A 387 6.70 -10.73 -4.81
C ASN A 387 7.63 -11.91 -4.47
N SER A 388 8.92 -11.61 -4.39
CA SER A 388 9.93 -12.43 -3.75
C SER A 388 10.54 -11.66 -2.60
N PHE A 389 10.48 -12.21 -1.38
CA PHE A 389 10.99 -11.55 -0.18
C PHE A 389 12.26 -12.22 0.32
N LYS A 390 13.22 -11.38 0.74
CA LYS A 390 14.39 -11.80 1.49
C LYS A 390 14.38 -11.10 2.83
N LYS A 391 14.76 -11.78 3.89
CA LYS A 391 14.83 -11.20 5.23
C LYS A 391 15.96 -11.79 6.06
N ASP A 392 16.43 -11.00 7.00
CA ASP A 392 17.39 -11.42 8.00
C ASP A 392 16.76 -12.44 8.96
N ALA A 393 17.62 -13.20 9.62
CA ALA A 393 17.21 -14.00 10.76
C ALA A 393 16.85 -13.07 11.93
N TYR A 394 15.76 -13.38 12.63
CA TYR A 394 15.39 -12.62 13.82
C TYR A 394 16.50 -12.61 14.88
N PRO A 395 16.67 -11.51 15.62
CA PRO A 395 17.55 -11.47 16.78
C PRO A 395 17.25 -12.58 17.79
N GLY A 396 18.28 -13.04 18.51
CA GLY A 396 18.17 -14.23 19.36
C GLY A 396 17.05 -14.14 20.43
N TYR A 397 16.78 -12.94 20.96
CA TYR A 397 15.71 -12.75 21.94
C TYR A 397 14.30 -12.90 21.32
N VAL A 398 14.09 -12.43 20.09
CA VAL A 398 12.83 -12.64 19.35
C VAL A 398 12.67 -14.12 19.03
N TYR A 399 13.75 -14.74 18.48
CA TYR A 399 13.75 -16.15 18.13
C TYR A 399 13.44 -17.05 19.33
N THR A 400 14.02 -16.76 20.51
CA THR A 400 13.73 -17.49 21.75
C THR A 400 12.27 -17.35 22.16
N SER A 401 11.71 -16.13 22.09
CA SER A 401 10.34 -15.86 22.49
C SER A 401 9.31 -16.57 21.60
N ILE A 402 9.50 -16.62 20.29
CA ILE A 402 8.57 -17.33 19.38
C ILE A 402 8.66 -18.86 19.47
N ASN A 403 9.76 -19.39 19.97
CA ASN A 403 9.93 -20.84 20.16
C ASN A 403 9.49 -21.31 21.56
N ASP A 404 9.25 -20.40 22.52
CA ASP A 404 8.64 -20.76 23.80
C ASP A 404 7.12 -20.84 23.65
N THR A 405 6.61 -22.06 23.57
CA THR A 405 5.17 -22.34 23.44
C THR A 405 4.52 -22.75 24.77
N VAL A 406 5.28 -22.75 25.85
CA VAL A 406 4.86 -23.28 27.17
C VAL A 406 4.51 -22.13 28.12
N THR A 407 5.41 -21.15 28.26
CA THR A 407 5.24 -20.04 29.20
C THR A 407 4.51 -18.87 28.56
N ASN A 408 3.68 -18.19 29.36
CA ASN A 408 3.11 -16.92 28.92
C ASN A 408 4.25 -15.89 28.73
N PRO A 409 4.30 -15.20 27.56
CA PRO A 409 5.41 -14.33 27.26
C PRO A 409 5.37 -13.01 28.06
N LYS A 410 6.55 -12.48 28.38
CA LYS A 410 6.68 -11.11 28.93
C LYS A 410 6.36 -10.04 27.90
N GLN A 411 6.71 -10.32 26.65
CA GLN A 411 6.53 -9.44 25.49
C GLN A 411 5.94 -10.24 24.35
N VAL A 412 5.04 -9.62 23.58
CA VAL A 412 4.45 -10.22 22.39
C VAL A 412 4.96 -9.47 21.17
N PHE A 413 5.71 -10.17 20.35
CA PHE A 413 6.23 -9.67 19.08
C PHE A 413 5.22 -9.93 17.96
N LEU A 414 4.87 -8.90 17.21
CA LEU A 414 4.00 -8.99 16.04
C LEU A 414 4.72 -8.39 14.84
N LYS A 415 4.70 -9.08 13.71
CA LYS A 415 5.30 -8.64 12.46
C LYS A 415 4.47 -9.13 11.28
N GLY A 416 4.16 -8.25 10.36
CA GLY A 416 3.46 -8.60 9.12
C GLY A 416 4.32 -9.36 8.12
N GLY A 417 3.77 -9.64 6.98
CA GLY A 417 4.38 -10.53 6.00
C GLY A 417 4.40 -11.98 6.48
N ASP A 418 5.42 -12.74 6.11
CA ASP A 418 5.74 -14.04 6.68
C ASP A 418 6.47 -13.86 8.03
N GLY A 419 5.89 -13.01 8.87
CA GLY A 419 6.42 -12.52 10.13
C GLY A 419 6.01 -13.33 11.35
N ILE A 420 5.39 -12.66 12.32
CA ILE A 420 5.02 -13.24 13.62
C ILE A 420 3.60 -12.83 13.97
N MET A 421 2.79 -13.80 14.34
CA MET A 421 1.46 -13.62 14.93
C MET A 421 1.41 -14.07 16.37
N ALA A 422 0.38 -13.63 17.11
CA ALA A 422 0.05 -14.18 18.41
C ALA A 422 -1.24 -15.02 18.34
N GLU A 423 -1.18 -16.25 18.82
CA GLU A 423 -2.32 -17.10 19.13
C GLU A 423 -2.77 -16.78 20.56
N ILE A 424 -4.04 -16.39 20.73
CA ILE A 424 -4.63 -16.02 22.02
C ILE A 424 -5.68 -17.06 22.41
N GLU A 425 -5.51 -17.65 23.59
CA GLU A 425 -6.51 -18.50 24.24
C GLU A 425 -7.13 -17.70 25.38
N LEU A 426 -8.41 -17.31 25.23
CA LEU A 426 -9.16 -16.60 26.25
C LEU A 426 -9.51 -17.54 27.41
N PHE A 427 -9.66 -16.99 28.63
CA PHE A 427 -10.01 -17.71 29.85
C PHE A 427 -8.99 -18.77 30.27
N LYS A 428 -7.72 -18.59 29.90
CA LYS A 428 -6.61 -19.44 30.30
C LYS A 428 -5.64 -18.69 31.18
N ASP A 429 -5.31 -19.23 32.36
CA ASP A 429 -4.28 -18.66 33.23
C ASP A 429 -2.86 -19.05 32.79
N ASP A 430 -1.85 -18.59 33.57
CA ASP A 430 -0.43 -18.86 33.28
C ASP A 430 -0.08 -20.36 33.35
N ASN A 431 -0.83 -21.17 34.10
CA ASN A 431 -0.67 -22.60 34.16
C ASN A 431 -1.40 -23.31 33.01
N GLY A 432 -2.24 -22.60 32.28
CA GLY A 432 -3.12 -23.12 31.23
C GLY A 432 -4.45 -23.68 31.79
N ASP A 433 -4.76 -23.42 33.06
CA ASP A 433 -6.04 -23.79 33.65
C ASP A 433 -7.18 -22.92 33.08
N ASP A 434 -8.33 -23.57 32.85
CA ASP A 434 -9.48 -22.91 32.21
C ASP A 434 -10.41 -22.33 33.29
N VAL A 435 -10.57 -21.00 33.27
CA VAL A 435 -11.45 -20.28 34.21
C VAL A 435 -12.84 -19.98 33.61
N LEU A 436 -13.16 -20.46 32.42
CA LEU A 436 -14.40 -20.14 31.71
C LEU A 436 -15.66 -20.65 32.46
N GLU A 437 -15.64 -21.87 33.01
CA GLU A 437 -16.79 -22.39 33.72
C GLU A 437 -17.04 -21.64 35.03
N GLU A 438 -16.02 -21.12 35.71
CA GLU A 438 -16.19 -20.20 36.84
C GLU A 438 -16.92 -18.92 36.39
N ILE A 439 -16.47 -18.27 35.31
CA ILE A 439 -17.12 -17.08 34.75
C ILE A 439 -18.57 -17.37 34.37
N ARG A 440 -18.84 -18.52 33.75
CA ARG A 440 -20.18 -18.96 33.36
C ARG A 440 -21.12 -19.17 34.52
N SER A 441 -20.59 -19.50 35.71
CA SER A 441 -21.38 -19.71 36.94
C SER A 441 -21.84 -18.41 37.58
N LYS A 442 -21.22 -17.27 37.22
CA LYS A 442 -21.51 -15.96 37.79
C LYS A 442 -22.78 -15.37 37.17
N PRO A 443 -23.68 -14.76 37.94
CA PRO A 443 -24.94 -14.17 37.45
C PRO A 443 -24.68 -12.80 36.81
N TRP A 444 -23.79 -12.76 35.84
CA TRP A 444 -23.35 -11.54 35.19
C TRP A 444 -24.12 -11.25 33.90
N LEU A 445 -24.45 -9.98 33.72
CA LEU A 445 -24.82 -9.43 32.41
C LEU A 445 -23.59 -8.72 31.83
N VAL A 446 -22.97 -9.29 30.82
CA VAL A 446 -21.82 -8.69 30.16
C VAL A 446 -22.27 -7.46 29.37
N ASN A 447 -21.76 -6.29 29.73
CA ASN A 447 -22.04 -5.03 29.08
C ASN A 447 -21.06 -4.79 27.93
N GLU A 448 -19.75 -4.87 28.24
CA GLU A 448 -18.65 -4.71 27.28
C GLU A 448 -17.55 -5.72 27.61
N ALA A 449 -16.85 -6.17 26.57
CA ALA A 449 -15.60 -6.90 26.75
C ALA A 449 -14.59 -6.44 25.70
N ASN A 450 -13.32 -6.33 26.11
CA ASN A 450 -12.23 -5.92 25.22
C ASN A 450 -10.89 -6.53 25.63
N ILE A 451 -9.98 -6.59 24.68
CA ILE A 451 -8.57 -6.93 24.92
C ILE A 451 -7.78 -5.63 24.86
N SER A 452 -7.03 -5.33 25.92
CA SER A 452 -6.13 -4.18 26.00
C SER A 452 -4.70 -4.63 25.71
N LEU A 453 -4.06 -3.98 24.75
CA LEU A 453 -2.78 -4.36 24.14
C LEU A 453 -1.83 -3.17 24.24
N TYR A 454 -1.13 -3.02 25.36
CA TYR A 454 -0.19 -1.92 25.57
C TYR A 454 1.11 -2.16 24.83
N ILE A 455 1.61 -1.12 24.18
CA ILE A 455 2.90 -1.11 23.47
C ILE A 455 4.03 -1.08 24.50
N ASP A 456 5.05 -1.90 24.31
CA ASP A 456 6.27 -1.88 25.13
C ASP A 456 7.25 -0.80 24.63
N LYS A 457 6.91 0.47 24.96
CA LYS A 457 7.71 1.64 24.56
C LYS A 457 9.16 1.57 24.99
N GLU A 458 9.46 0.99 26.13
CA GLU A 458 10.83 0.87 26.63
C GLU A 458 11.65 -0.05 25.72
N MET A 459 11.04 -1.18 25.31
CA MET A 459 11.68 -2.09 24.38
C MET A 459 11.89 -1.44 23.01
N LEU A 460 10.89 -0.72 22.48
CA LEU A 460 10.99 -0.02 21.22
C LEU A 460 12.06 1.07 21.26
N SER A 461 12.05 1.94 22.27
CA SER A 461 13.01 3.05 22.42
C SER A 461 14.44 2.56 22.63
N ALA A 462 14.63 1.47 23.41
CA ALA A 462 15.95 0.87 23.64
C ALA A 462 16.59 0.32 22.34
N ASN A 463 15.78 0.05 21.31
CA ASN A 463 16.21 -0.43 20.01
C ASN A 463 16.06 0.62 18.89
N GLY A 464 15.98 1.91 19.23
CA GLY A 464 15.96 3.00 18.25
C GLY A 464 14.56 3.35 17.68
N GLY A 465 13.51 2.73 18.20
CA GLY A 465 12.15 2.93 17.71
C GLY A 465 11.86 2.15 16.41
N ILE A 466 10.59 2.08 16.07
CA ILE A 466 10.08 1.53 14.79
C ILE A 466 8.86 2.32 14.35
N ILE A 467 8.51 2.24 13.08
CA ILE A 467 7.19 2.68 12.60
C ILE A 467 6.19 1.61 13.04
N GLU A 468 5.21 2.00 13.86
CA GLU A 468 4.21 1.07 14.37
C GLU A 468 3.03 0.94 13.41
N PRO A 469 2.44 -0.26 13.29
CA PRO A 469 1.25 -0.45 12.47
C PRO A 469 0.08 0.39 13.01
N SER A 470 -0.65 1.04 12.13
CA SER A 470 -1.83 1.83 12.49
C SER A 470 -2.93 0.98 13.14
N ARG A 471 -2.93 -0.34 12.89
CA ARG A 471 -3.96 -1.24 13.37
C ARG A 471 -3.48 -2.67 13.63
N LEU A 472 -4.08 -3.31 14.64
CA LEU A 472 -4.04 -4.76 14.85
C LEU A 472 -5.39 -5.38 14.53
N TYR A 473 -5.37 -6.61 14.03
CA TYR A 473 -6.55 -7.37 13.62
C TYR A 473 -6.64 -8.68 14.38
N LEU A 474 -7.84 -8.95 14.92
CA LEU A 474 -8.16 -10.16 15.69
C LEU A 474 -9.15 -11.02 14.90
N TYR A 475 -8.82 -12.30 14.70
CA TYR A 475 -9.64 -13.23 13.93
C TYR A 475 -9.70 -14.62 14.55
N ASP A 476 -10.71 -15.40 14.19
CA ASP A 476 -10.84 -16.82 14.54
C ASP A 476 -9.97 -17.65 13.59
N ILE A 477 -8.93 -18.28 14.14
CA ILE A 477 -7.96 -19.07 13.37
C ILE A 477 -8.64 -20.28 12.69
N LYS A 478 -9.56 -20.94 13.39
CA LYS A 478 -10.23 -22.15 12.89
C LYS A 478 -11.21 -21.84 11.77
N ASN A 479 -12.02 -20.81 11.95
CA ASN A 479 -13.04 -20.41 10.98
C ASN A 479 -12.49 -19.47 9.90
N LYS A 480 -11.26 -18.95 10.06
CA LYS A 480 -10.58 -18.04 9.11
C LYS A 480 -11.41 -16.78 8.82
N ALA A 481 -12.00 -16.24 9.86
CA ALA A 481 -12.97 -15.14 9.78
C ALA A 481 -12.78 -14.14 10.92
N PRO A 482 -13.15 -12.86 10.73
CA PRO A 482 -13.23 -11.91 11.84
C PRO A 482 -14.10 -12.43 12.98
N VAL A 483 -13.88 -11.94 14.19
CA VAL A 483 -14.81 -12.17 15.30
C VAL A 483 -16.15 -11.49 15.05
N ILE A 484 -17.23 -11.96 15.69
CA ILE A 484 -18.59 -11.45 15.42
C ILE A 484 -18.74 -9.94 15.61
N ASP A 485 -17.99 -9.35 16.54
CA ASP A 485 -18.00 -7.92 16.82
C ASP A 485 -17.61 -7.06 15.59
N TYR A 486 -16.75 -7.58 14.73
CA TYR A 486 -16.42 -6.96 13.45
C TYR A 486 -17.66 -6.80 12.55
N PHE A 487 -18.50 -7.82 12.46
CA PHE A 487 -19.67 -7.80 11.55
C PHE A 487 -20.80 -6.91 12.06
N VAL A 488 -20.95 -6.76 13.37
CA VAL A 488 -21.98 -5.89 13.97
C VAL A 488 -21.57 -4.42 14.03
N ASP A 489 -20.28 -4.12 13.84
CA ASP A 489 -19.77 -2.76 13.78
C ASP A 489 -19.93 -2.19 12.38
N ASN A 490 -20.71 -1.12 12.25
CA ASN A 490 -20.89 -0.37 11.00
C ASN A 490 -20.33 1.07 11.10
N SER A 491 -19.49 1.33 12.10
CA SER A 491 -18.86 2.64 12.27
C SER A 491 -17.82 2.90 11.18
N SER A 492 -17.78 4.14 10.70
CA SER A 492 -16.81 4.63 9.74
C SER A 492 -15.73 5.44 10.47
N GLY A 493 -14.52 5.38 9.98
CA GLY A 493 -13.41 6.23 10.37
C GLY A 493 -13.26 7.44 9.45
N PRO A 494 -12.24 8.28 9.69
CA PRO A 494 -11.95 9.43 8.83
C PRO A 494 -11.55 9.02 7.41
N ASP A 495 -10.93 7.89 7.23
CA ASP A 495 -10.65 7.27 5.94
C ASP A 495 -11.23 5.85 5.86
N GLN A 496 -11.31 5.29 4.66
CA GLN A 496 -11.90 3.95 4.43
C GLN A 496 -11.12 2.83 5.13
N PHE A 497 -9.80 2.96 5.33
CA PHE A 497 -8.98 1.95 6.00
C PHE A 497 -9.17 1.96 7.52
N GLN A 498 -9.76 3.03 8.06
CA GLN A 498 -10.06 3.22 9.48
C GLN A 498 -11.50 2.89 9.88
N ASN A 499 -12.27 2.23 9.05
CA ASN A 499 -13.61 1.73 9.39
C ASN A 499 -13.59 0.79 10.60
N LYS A 500 -14.75 0.42 11.16
CA LYS A 500 -14.87 -0.46 12.33
C LYS A 500 -14.23 0.17 13.60
N VAL A 501 -14.47 1.44 13.83
CA VAL A 501 -13.86 2.22 14.93
C VAL A 501 -14.30 1.68 16.30
N VAL A 502 -15.55 1.19 16.43
CA VAL A 502 -16.09 0.65 17.68
C VAL A 502 -15.50 -0.72 18.01
N HIS A 503 -15.31 -1.58 17.01
CA HIS A 503 -14.56 -2.83 17.17
C HIS A 503 -13.10 -2.52 17.55
N GLY A 504 -12.53 -1.47 16.97
CA GLY A 504 -11.25 -0.91 17.35
C GLY A 504 -10.06 -1.60 16.70
N GLY A 505 -9.01 -1.81 17.49
CA GLY A 505 -7.71 -2.28 16.99
C GLY A 505 -6.82 -1.17 16.43
N LEU A 506 -7.32 0.07 16.31
CA LEU A 506 -6.53 1.23 15.94
C LEU A 506 -5.53 1.59 17.03
N ILE A 507 -4.36 2.10 16.62
CA ILE A 507 -3.37 2.62 17.54
C ILE A 507 -3.91 3.84 18.27
N GLN A 508 -3.79 3.85 19.57
CA GLN A 508 -4.03 5.02 20.41
C GLN A 508 -2.68 5.66 20.73
N LEU A 509 -2.62 6.96 20.56
CA LEU A 509 -1.40 7.73 20.79
C LEU A 509 -1.41 8.36 22.18
N ASP A 510 -0.23 8.64 22.73
CA ASP A 510 -0.07 9.45 23.94
C ASP A 510 -0.04 10.96 23.58
N GLU A 511 0.20 11.79 24.60
CA GLU A 511 0.26 13.25 24.45
C GLU A 511 1.41 13.72 23.51
N ASP A 512 2.46 12.90 23.40
CA ASP A 512 3.62 13.16 22.53
C ASP A 512 3.45 12.54 21.13
N LYS A 513 2.23 12.08 20.79
CA LYS A 513 1.91 11.38 19.53
C LYS A 513 2.65 10.05 19.30
N ASN A 514 3.20 9.43 20.35
CA ASN A 514 3.76 8.09 20.27
C ASN A 514 2.69 7.02 20.51
N GLY A 515 2.88 5.84 19.92
CA GLY A 515 2.00 4.71 20.16
C GLY A 515 1.88 4.36 21.65
N LEU A 516 0.67 4.26 22.17
CA LEU A 516 0.37 3.91 23.57
C LEU A 516 -0.17 2.48 23.69
N MET A 517 -1.21 2.19 22.94
CA MET A 517 -1.90 0.91 22.99
C MET A 517 -2.85 0.70 21.82
N TYR A 518 -3.28 -0.55 21.67
CA TYR A 518 -4.42 -0.93 20.85
C TYR A 518 -5.51 -1.51 21.77
N LYS A 519 -6.77 -1.26 21.44
CA LYS A 519 -7.93 -1.83 22.16
C LYS A 519 -8.86 -2.49 21.16
N ILE A 520 -9.15 -3.78 21.35
CA ILE A 520 -10.06 -4.53 20.48
C ILE A 520 -11.28 -4.95 21.27
N ARG A 521 -12.46 -4.48 20.87
CA ARG A 521 -13.72 -4.82 21.48
C ARG A 521 -14.25 -6.13 20.93
N ILE A 522 -14.61 -7.05 21.83
CA ILE A 522 -15.12 -8.39 21.53
C ILE A 522 -16.34 -8.74 22.39
N SER A 523 -17.21 -7.77 22.63
CA SER A 523 -18.34 -7.90 23.56
C SER A 523 -19.33 -8.98 23.15
N GLU A 524 -19.71 -9.02 21.85
CA GLU A 524 -20.66 -10.02 21.36
C GLU A 524 -20.04 -11.41 21.32
N HIS A 525 -18.76 -11.50 20.97
CA HIS A 525 -18.01 -12.76 21.03
C HIS A 525 -18.02 -13.33 22.45
N ILE A 526 -17.67 -12.52 23.46
CA ILE A 526 -17.64 -12.95 24.86
C ILE A 526 -19.03 -13.30 25.39
N LYS A 527 -20.07 -12.51 25.07
CA LYS A 527 -21.45 -12.83 25.40
C LYS A 527 -21.85 -14.23 24.92
N ASN A 528 -21.53 -14.54 23.67
CA ASN A 528 -21.85 -15.83 23.06
C ASN A 528 -21.06 -16.96 23.71
N VAL A 529 -19.76 -16.77 23.98
CA VAL A 529 -18.94 -17.79 24.66
C VAL A 529 -19.43 -18.05 26.10
N VAL A 530 -19.74 -17.01 26.89
CA VAL A 530 -20.21 -17.12 28.26
C VAL A 530 -21.60 -17.77 28.31
N ARG A 531 -22.51 -17.45 27.39
CA ARG A 531 -23.85 -18.05 27.30
C ARG A 531 -23.88 -19.47 26.74
N LYS A 532 -22.76 -20.02 26.33
CA LYS A 532 -22.62 -21.33 25.64
C LYS A 532 -23.24 -21.37 24.23
N ASP A 533 -23.51 -20.20 23.64
CA ASP A 533 -24.02 -20.10 22.28
C ASP A 533 -22.88 -20.26 21.23
N SER A 534 -21.62 -20.16 21.68
CA SER A 534 -20.44 -20.34 20.85
C SER A 534 -19.32 -21.07 21.59
N THR A 535 -18.46 -21.74 20.84
CA THR A 535 -17.25 -22.38 21.36
C THR A 535 -16.15 -21.34 21.59
N ASN A 536 -15.43 -21.44 22.70
CA ASN A 536 -14.21 -20.66 22.94
C ASN A 536 -13.09 -21.20 22.05
N LEU A 537 -12.86 -20.54 20.91
CA LEU A 537 -11.84 -20.90 19.93
C LEU A 537 -10.59 -20.03 20.12
N LYS A 538 -9.47 -20.51 19.59
CA LYS A 538 -8.23 -19.75 19.55
C LYS A 538 -8.34 -18.58 18.56
N LEU A 539 -7.92 -17.42 19.01
CA LEU A 539 -7.91 -16.19 18.20
C LEU A 539 -6.49 -15.89 17.72
N GLY A 540 -6.38 -15.42 16.49
CA GLY A 540 -5.13 -14.92 15.90
C GLY A 540 -5.09 -13.41 16.00
N LEU A 541 -3.99 -12.85 16.50
CA LEU A 541 -3.70 -11.43 16.51
C LEU A 541 -2.55 -11.14 15.56
N VAL A 542 -2.78 -10.26 14.59
CA VAL A 542 -1.82 -9.87 13.55
C VAL A 542 -1.85 -8.35 13.34
N VAL A 543 -0.83 -7.82 12.69
CA VAL A 543 -0.88 -6.45 12.15
C VAL A 543 -1.81 -6.40 10.94
N SER A 544 -2.37 -5.24 10.64
CA SER A 544 -3.24 -5.06 9.48
C SER A 544 -2.95 -3.73 8.79
N SER A 545 -2.94 -3.75 7.45
CA SER A 545 -2.91 -2.53 6.62
C SER A 545 -4.30 -2.01 6.31
N ASP A 546 -5.30 -2.90 6.22
CA ASP A 546 -6.68 -2.56 5.86
C ASP A 546 -7.66 -3.49 6.57
N ILE A 547 -8.52 -2.92 7.43
CA ILE A 547 -9.52 -3.68 8.19
C ILE A 547 -10.66 -4.20 7.31
N ASN A 548 -10.90 -3.61 6.15
CA ASN A 548 -11.94 -4.05 5.23
C ASN A 548 -11.52 -5.30 4.43
N ASN A 549 -10.21 -5.52 4.30
CA ASN A 549 -9.67 -6.69 3.63
C ASN A 549 -9.63 -7.89 4.57
N THR A 550 -10.70 -8.66 4.60
CA THR A 550 -10.84 -9.90 5.38
C THR A 550 -10.46 -11.17 4.61
N MET A 551 -9.93 -11.03 3.40
CA MET A 551 -9.45 -12.16 2.61
C MET A 551 -8.29 -12.87 3.32
N ASN A 552 -8.18 -14.16 3.07
CA ASN A 552 -7.13 -15.00 3.60
C ASN A 552 -6.23 -15.51 2.47
N ILE A 553 -4.94 -15.50 2.73
CA ILE A 553 -3.93 -16.07 1.84
C ILE A 553 -3.49 -17.43 2.41
N GLU A 554 -3.36 -18.39 1.53
CA GLU A 554 -2.83 -19.71 1.88
C GLU A 554 -1.34 -19.60 2.22
N VAL A 555 -0.94 -20.29 3.29
CA VAL A 555 0.46 -20.41 3.69
C VAL A 555 1.02 -21.79 3.34
N GLU A 556 2.34 -21.89 3.26
CA GLU A 556 3.02 -23.16 3.15
C GLU A 556 2.60 -24.10 4.29
N ASN A 557 2.48 -25.37 4.02
CA ASN A 557 1.96 -26.35 4.97
C ASN A 557 2.62 -26.24 6.34
N SER A 558 1.81 -26.00 7.36
CA SER A 558 2.21 -26.00 8.75
C SER A 558 1.16 -26.68 9.62
N ASP A 559 1.61 -27.28 10.73
CA ASP A 559 0.73 -28.04 11.63
C ASP A 559 -0.27 -27.13 12.38
N PHE A 560 -0.05 -25.82 12.42
CA PHE A 560 -0.85 -24.91 13.26
C PHE A 560 -1.71 -23.93 12.45
N MET A 561 -1.37 -23.64 11.19
CA MET A 561 -2.14 -22.76 10.34
C MET A 561 -2.03 -23.12 8.87
N THR A 562 -3.07 -22.84 8.12
CA THR A 562 -3.14 -23.05 6.67
C THR A 562 -3.38 -21.76 5.88
N PHE A 563 -3.70 -20.67 6.60
CA PHE A 563 -4.02 -19.37 6.03
C PHE A 563 -3.61 -18.26 6.99
N THR A 564 -3.26 -17.09 6.44
CA THR A 564 -3.06 -15.83 7.16
C THR A 564 -3.91 -14.73 6.51
N PRO A 565 -4.36 -13.70 7.27
CA PRO A 565 -5.06 -12.57 6.67
C PRO A 565 -4.20 -11.86 5.62
N ASN A 566 -4.79 -11.54 4.47
CA ASN A 566 -4.11 -10.82 3.39
C ASN A 566 -3.59 -9.46 3.86
N SER A 567 -4.41 -8.70 4.61
CA SER A 567 -4.02 -7.41 5.18
C SER A 567 -2.78 -7.46 6.08
N SER A 568 -2.45 -8.63 6.65
CA SER A 568 -1.21 -8.85 7.38
C SER A 568 -0.05 -9.23 6.46
N ALA A 569 -0.31 -10.05 5.45
CA ALA A 569 0.72 -10.51 4.52
C ALA A 569 1.35 -9.36 3.72
N ILE A 570 0.56 -8.34 3.38
CA ILE A 570 1.02 -7.16 2.65
C ILE A 570 1.59 -6.05 3.54
N ASN A 571 1.57 -6.19 4.87
CA ASN A 571 2.05 -5.16 5.80
C ASN A 571 3.49 -5.47 6.25
N PRO A 572 4.49 -4.62 5.95
CA PRO A 572 5.87 -4.86 6.37
C PRO A 572 6.17 -4.42 7.81
N LEU A 573 5.20 -3.79 8.51
CA LEU A 573 5.41 -3.23 9.85
C LEU A 573 5.29 -4.29 10.95
N GLY A 574 5.76 -3.93 12.14
CA GLY A 574 5.65 -4.73 13.35
C GLY A 574 5.51 -3.88 14.59
N THR A 575 5.21 -4.52 15.73
CA THR A 575 5.18 -3.86 17.04
C THR A 575 5.52 -4.85 18.15
N VAL A 576 5.88 -4.34 19.32
CA VAL A 576 6.11 -5.14 20.53
C VAL A 576 5.12 -4.72 21.59
N LEU A 577 4.32 -5.68 22.07
CA LEU A 577 3.32 -5.47 23.10
C LEU A 577 3.81 -6.01 24.45
N ILE A 578 3.31 -5.43 25.54
CA ILE A 578 3.46 -5.99 26.88
C ILE A 578 2.63 -7.27 26.94
N GLY A 579 3.27 -8.39 27.25
CA GLY A 579 2.64 -9.70 27.28
C GLY A 579 1.74 -9.92 28.49
N PRO A 580 1.11 -11.11 28.61
CA PRO A 580 0.26 -11.44 29.76
C PRO A 580 1.03 -11.63 31.07
N SER A 581 2.31 -12.02 31.03
CA SER A 581 3.16 -12.26 32.22
C SER A 581 4.40 -11.36 32.23
N PRO A 582 4.22 -10.02 32.23
CA PRO A 582 5.32 -9.08 32.19
C PRO A 582 6.08 -9.01 33.53
N SER A 583 7.13 -8.20 33.59
CA SER A 583 7.77 -7.82 34.84
C SER A 583 6.81 -7.03 35.77
N PRO A 584 7.05 -7.03 37.10
CA PRO A 584 6.12 -6.43 38.07
C PRO A 584 5.78 -4.97 37.81
N GLU A 585 6.72 -4.16 37.30
CA GLU A 585 6.51 -2.74 36.99
C GLU A 585 5.58 -2.50 35.80
N LYS A 586 5.38 -3.51 34.95
CA LYS A 586 4.49 -3.46 33.77
C LYS A 586 3.19 -4.22 33.99
N PHE A 587 2.97 -4.79 35.19
CA PHE A 587 1.86 -5.71 35.46
C PHE A 587 0.47 -5.09 35.19
N GLU A 588 0.27 -3.81 35.52
CA GLU A 588 -0.99 -3.11 35.28
C GLU A 588 -1.31 -2.94 33.78
N LYS A 589 -0.28 -2.99 32.93
CA LYS A 589 -0.40 -2.88 31.47
C LYS A 589 -0.34 -4.25 30.76
N ARG A 590 -0.41 -5.35 31.51
CA ARG A 590 -0.37 -6.69 30.91
C ARG A 590 -1.52 -6.94 29.94
N MET A 591 -1.28 -7.76 28.96
CA MET A 591 -2.32 -8.22 28.05
C MET A 591 -3.35 -9.05 28.82
N ARG A 592 -4.63 -8.70 28.72
CA ARG A 592 -5.74 -9.36 29.41
C ARG A 592 -7.07 -9.11 28.72
N LEU A 593 -8.03 -9.96 29.01
CA LEU A 593 -9.43 -9.74 28.67
C LEU A 593 -10.11 -8.96 29.80
N ASN A 594 -10.66 -7.80 29.50
CA ASN A 594 -11.47 -7.00 30.42
C ASN A 594 -12.94 -7.27 30.14
N ILE A 595 -13.70 -7.66 31.17
CA ILE A 595 -15.16 -7.88 31.11
C ILE A 595 -15.84 -6.87 32.03
N PHE A 596 -16.57 -5.93 31.46
CA PHE A 596 -17.43 -5.01 32.19
C PHE A 596 -18.81 -5.67 32.28
N TYR A 597 -19.32 -5.84 33.47
CA TYR A 597 -20.57 -6.55 33.72
C TYR A 597 -21.45 -5.82 34.75
N THR A 598 -22.72 -6.14 34.69
CA THR A 598 -23.69 -5.78 35.73
C THR A 598 -24.07 -7.07 36.49
N SER A 599 -24.00 -7.03 37.80
CA SER A 599 -24.52 -8.07 38.65
C SER A 599 -25.67 -7.55 39.54
N ARG A 600 -26.57 -8.42 39.91
CA ARG A 600 -27.59 -8.11 40.91
C ARG A 600 -26.91 -8.01 42.27
N ASN A 601 -27.29 -6.99 43.05
CA ASN A 601 -26.94 -6.97 44.47
C ASN A 601 -27.72 -8.09 45.15
N ASP A 602 -27.05 -9.18 45.49
CA ASP A 602 -27.61 -10.15 46.43
C ASP A 602 -27.44 -9.53 47.82
N ASP A 603 -28.56 -9.28 48.51
CA ASP A 603 -28.64 -8.79 49.88
C ASP A 603 -27.94 -9.72 50.89
#